data_09a1daa9788aa8de60939314e0beca49
#
_entry.id   09a1daa9788aa8de60939314e0beca49
#
_cell.length_a   1.000
_cell.length_b   1.000
_cell.length_c   1.000
_cell.angle_alpha   90.00
_cell.angle_beta   90.00
_cell.angle_gamma   90.00
#
_symmetry.space_group_name_H-M   'P 1'
#
loop_
_entity.id
_entity.type
_entity.pdbx_description
1 polymer ?
#
loop_
_entity_poly.entity_id
_entity_poly.type
_entity_poly.pdbx_seq_one_letter_code
_entity_poly.pdbx_strand_id
1 'polypeptide(L)'
;MFVSFILLWICIFFFVLCLKCQRPKNFPPGPPPLPILGNLLNLSLDNPMRDFERLRKRYGNVYSLFIGPKAAVVINGVQVMKEAMITKAADFAGRPQDIFVKHHMPISTSLIGIVLADYSATWKEHRRFALMTFRNFGLGKQSMEQRILGEIQYTMETLEKSIGTTFSPRVMFHNAASNIICQVLFGKRYEYDDNFIRVVVQCFKENSKIANGPWAMLYDSVPMIRNLPLPFTKAFKNIETCKKLVTRLITEHKETRVPGQPQDFLDCYLDELDKRGDDDGFSFCEDRLIMFVLDLHFAGTDTTSNTLLTGFLYLMTYPSIQERCQQEIDKVLEKRDHASYDDRHNMPYMQAVIHEVQRMANTVPLSVYHCTTNDTKLMGYSLPRGTLIIQNLNSVLSEEGQWKFPHEFNPENFLNDQGEFVKPEAFMPFSAGPRMCLGENLARMELFLIMVTLLRKFKFIWPEDAGQPDYTPVYGITLSPKPYCMKVQLRAKQHTVPI
;
A
#
# COMPACT_ATOMS: atom_id res chain seq x y z
N MET A 1 -44.90 21.84 29.48
CA MET A 1 -44.99 20.38 29.29
C MET A 1 -44.38 19.88 27.99
N PHE A 2 -44.74 20.40 26.81
CA PHE A 2 -44.20 19.92 25.52
C PHE A 2 -42.66 20.07 25.38
N VAL A 3 -42.13 21.23 25.76
CA VAL A 3 -40.67 21.49 25.75
C VAL A 3 -39.93 20.57 26.73
N SER A 4 -40.46 20.34 27.90
CA SER A 4 -39.85 19.44 28.90
C SER A 4 -39.85 17.98 28.42
N PHE A 5 -40.85 17.57 27.67
CA PHE A 5 -40.93 16.24 27.07
C PHE A 5 -39.90 16.07 25.95
N ILE A 6 -39.72 17.08 25.11
CA ILE A 6 -38.69 17.09 24.07
C ILE A 6 -37.27 17.02 24.70
N LEU A 7 -37.01 17.84 25.72
CA LEU A 7 -35.72 17.83 26.43
C LEU A 7 -35.45 16.47 27.08
N LEU A 8 -36.45 15.85 27.69
CA LEU A 8 -36.31 14.50 28.26
C LEU A 8 -35.94 13.47 27.19
N TRP A 9 -36.61 13.48 26.04
CA TRP A 9 -36.27 12.58 24.92
C TRP A 9 -34.86 12.84 24.36
N ILE A 10 -34.43 14.08 24.25
CA ILE A 10 -33.06 14.45 23.86
C ILE A 10 -32.06 13.89 24.90
N CYS A 11 -32.32 14.06 26.20
CA CYS A 11 -31.45 13.53 27.25
C CYS A 11 -31.39 12.00 27.23
N ILE A 12 -32.51 11.31 27.06
CA ILE A 12 -32.55 9.85 26.93
C ILE A 12 -31.78 9.41 25.69
N PHE A 13 -31.99 10.08 24.56
CA PHE A 13 -31.28 9.80 23.32
C PHE A 13 -29.75 9.93 23.49
N PHE A 14 -29.27 11.05 24.07
CA PHE A 14 -27.86 11.25 24.36
C PHE A 14 -27.33 10.24 25.38
N PHE A 15 -28.09 9.89 26.40
CA PHE A 15 -27.73 8.88 27.38
C PHE A 15 -27.54 7.49 26.72
N VAL A 16 -28.49 7.08 25.87
CA VAL A 16 -28.37 5.82 25.10
C VAL A 16 -27.14 5.83 24.17
N LEU A 17 -26.84 6.97 23.54
CA LEU A 17 -25.64 7.12 22.71
C LEU A 17 -24.36 7.03 23.55
N CYS A 18 -24.33 7.62 24.73
CA CYS A 18 -23.19 7.49 25.65
C CYS A 18 -22.97 6.03 26.10
N LEU A 19 -24.06 5.29 26.36
CA LEU A 19 -23.98 3.86 26.72
C LEU A 19 -23.38 3.01 25.59
N LYS A 20 -23.70 3.32 24.34
CA LYS A 20 -23.13 2.62 23.16
C LYS A 20 -21.61 2.84 22.97
N CYS A 21 -21.08 3.91 23.54
CA CYS A 21 -19.66 4.24 23.47
C CYS A 21 -18.87 3.75 24.68
N GLN A 22 -19.42 2.88 25.53
CA GLN A 22 -18.71 2.34 26.68
C GLN A 22 -17.73 1.24 26.23
N ARG A 23 -16.54 1.28 26.83
CA ARG A 23 -15.53 0.22 26.63
C ARG A 23 -15.99 -1.07 27.29
N PRO A 24 -15.82 -2.21 26.61
CA PRO A 24 -16.01 -3.52 27.25
C PRO A 24 -15.11 -3.70 28.48
N LYS A 25 -15.46 -4.63 29.36
CA LYS A 25 -14.62 -4.96 30.53
C LYS A 25 -13.25 -5.45 30.08
N ASN A 26 -12.18 -4.96 30.71
CA ASN A 26 -10.80 -5.27 30.39
C ASN A 26 -10.39 -4.96 28.93
N PHE A 27 -11.02 -3.96 28.31
CA PHE A 27 -10.67 -3.45 27.00
C PHE A 27 -9.49 -2.46 27.10
N PRO A 28 -8.66 -2.29 26.04
CA PRO A 28 -7.52 -1.36 26.07
C PRO A 28 -7.94 0.08 26.46
N PRO A 29 -7.10 0.82 27.22
CA PRO A 29 -7.37 2.21 27.57
C PRO A 29 -7.39 3.12 26.34
N GLY A 30 -7.91 4.33 26.49
CA GLY A 30 -7.91 5.30 25.40
C GLY A 30 -8.66 6.57 25.77
N PRO A 31 -8.70 7.58 24.89
CA PRO A 31 -9.40 8.83 25.15
C PRO A 31 -10.92 8.60 25.26
N PRO A 32 -11.64 9.37 26.10
CA PRO A 32 -13.09 9.27 26.20
C PRO A 32 -13.73 9.60 24.84
N PRO A 33 -14.64 8.73 24.35
CA PRO A 33 -15.32 8.96 23.08
C PRO A 33 -16.46 9.96 23.24
N LEU A 34 -16.69 10.77 22.21
CA LEU A 34 -17.88 11.59 22.10
C LEU A 34 -19.05 10.78 21.51
N PRO A 35 -20.29 11.06 21.91
CA PRO A 35 -21.46 10.48 21.26
C PRO A 35 -21.43 10.73 19.75
N ILE A 36 -21.83 9.74 18.94
CA ILE A 36 -21.88 9.75 17.47
C ILE A 36 -20.49 9.79 16.82
N LEU A 37 -19.62 10.73 17.20
CA LEU A 37 -18.33 10.96 16.55
C LEU A 37 -17.21 10.06 17.09
N GLY A 38 -17.39 9.47 18.28
CA GLY A 38 -16.32 8.72 18.92
C GLY A 38 -15.10 9.59 19.22
N ASN A 39 -13.95 9.21 18.71
CA ASN A 39 -12.69 9.93 18.91
C ASN A 39 -12.20 10.67 17.64
N LEU A 40 -13.07 10.94 16.67
CA LEU A 40 -12.66 11.61 15.42
C LEU A 40 -12.02 12.97 15.67
N LEU A 41 -12.50 13.73 16.68
CA LEU A 41 -11.91 15.04 17.04
C LEU A 41 -10.53 14.93 17.74
N ASN A 42 -10.10 13.73 18.09
CA ASN A 42 -8.75 13.48 18.60
C ASN A 42 -7.71 13.27 17.50
N LEU A 43 -8.15 13.15 16.24
CA LEU A 43 -7.31 12.87 15.08
C LEU A 43 -7.35 14.06 14.12
N SER A 44 -6.17 14.46 13.62
CA SER A 44 -6.06 15.41 12.53
C SER A 44 -6.59 14.80 11.24
N LEU A 45 -7.38 15.58 10.49
CA LEU A 45 -7.96 15.13 9.23
C LEU A 45 -6.92 15.08 8.09
N ASP A 46 -5.87 15.90 8.20
CA ASP A 46 -4.83 16.00 7.16
C ASP A 46 -3.69 15.00 7.37
N ASN A 47 -3.31 14.77 8.63
CA ASN A 47 -2.25 13.81 8.97
C ASN A 47 -2.41 13.31 10.41
N PRO A 48 -3.09 12.18 10.61
CA PRO A 48 -3.35 11.63 11.93
C PRO A 48 -2.12 10.95 12.58
N MET A 49 -1.00 10.78 11.85
CA MET A 49 0.14 10.00 12.34
C MET A 49 0.76 10.57 13.62
N ARG A 50 0.81 11.92 13.75
CA ARG A 50 1.26 12.59 14.97
C ARG A 50 0.34 12.34 16.16
N ASP A 51 -0.96 12.24 15.90
CA ASP A 51 -1.95 11.98 16.93
C ASP A 51 -1.88 10.53 17.41
N PHE A 52 -1.69 9.57 16.51
CA PHE A 52 -1.44 8.17 16.88
C PHE A 52 -0.21 8.04 17.78
N GLU A 53 0.88 8.75 17.49
CA GLU A 53 2.08 8.74 18.33
C GLU A 53 1.84 9.43 19.69
N ARG A 54 1.13 10.56 19.73
CA ARG A 54 0.72 11.22 20.98
C ARG A 54 -0.12 10.30 21.87
N LEU A 55 -1.07 9.58 21.27
CA LEU A 55 -1.92 8.63 21.98
C LEU A 55 -1.13 7.42 22.46
N ARG A 56 -0.19 6.90 21.66
CA ARG A 56 0.72 5.84 22.05
C ARG A 56 1.55 6.22 23.29
N LYS A 57 2.12 7.42 23.31
CA LYS A 57 2.87 7.94 24.46
C LYS A 57 2.02 8.03 25.72
N ARG A 58 0.72 8.31 25.58
CA ARG A 58 -0.20 8.47 26.73
C ARG A 58 -0.78 7.15 27.23
N TYR A 59 -1.13 6.24 26.35
CA TYR A 59 -1.89 5.03 26.68
C TYR A 59 -1.12 3.72 26.50
N GLY A 60 0.09 3.78 25.94
CA GLY A 60 0.94 2.61 25.67
C GLY A 60 0.75 2.02 24.29
N ASN A 61 1.39 0.87 24.05
CA ASN A 61 1.45 0.24 22.74
C ASN A 61 0.12 -0.40 22.27
N VAL A 62 -0.83 -0.59 23.18
CA VAL A 62 -2.19 -1.09 22.86
C VAL A 62 -3.19 -0.13 23.47
N TYR A 63 -3.90 0.59 22.64
CA TYR A 63 -4.93 1.52 23.09
C TYR A 63 -6.15 1.50 22.18
N SER A 64 -7.29 1.97 22.70
CA SER A 64 -8.54 1.98 21.95
C SER A 64 -8.98 3.37 21.53
N LEU A 65 -9.62 3.42 20.36
CA LEU A 65 -10.33 4.55 19.80
C LEU A 65 -11.76 4.13 19.44
N PHE A 66 -12.63 5.11 19.28
CA PHE A 66 -13.94 4.90 18.69
C PHE A 66 -14.04 5.68 17.39
N ILE A 67 -14.32 4.98 16.29
CA ILE A 67 -14.65 5.59 14.99
C ILE A 67 -16.17 5.58 14.88
N GLY A 68 -16.77 6.72 15.20
CA GLY A 68 -18.21 6.75 15.49
C GLY A 68 -18.55 5.82 16.67
N PRO A 69 -19.51 4.92 16.51
CA PRO A 69 -19.89 3.97 17.56
C PRO A 69 -18.99 2.70 17.59
N LYS A 70 -18.09 2.55 16.62
CA LYS A 70 -17.27 1.32 16.46
C LYS A 70 -15.99 1.41 17.27
N ALA A 71 -15.78 0.43 18.16
CA ALA A 71 -14.54 0.31 18.90
C ALA A 71 -13.41 -0.17 17.98
N ALA A 72 -12.28 0.53 18.03
CA ALA A 72 -11.05 0.20 17.34
C ALA A 72 -9.90 0.08 18.34
N VAL A 73 -8.99 -0.83 18.10
CA VAL A 73 -7.76 -0.99 18.87
C VAL A 73 -6.58 -0.71 17.97
N VAL A 74 -5.74 0.24 18.38
CA VAL A 74 -4.49 0.57 17.71
C VAL A 74 -3.37 -0.23 18.37
N ILE A 75 -2.63 -0.97 17.53
CA ILE A 75 -1.49 -1.78 17.96
C ILE A 75 -0.19 -1.18 17.46
N ASN A 76 0.78 -1.09 18.36
CA ASN A 76 2.05 -0.40 18.14
C ASN A 76 3.23 -1.27 18.61
N GLY A 77 4.40 -1.05 17.99
CA GLY A 77 5.64 -1.71 18.34
C GLY A 77 5.75 -3.16 17.87
N VAL A 78 6.98 -3.62 17.74
CA VAL A 78 7.33 -4.94 17.17
C VAL A 78 6.69 -6.09 17.96
N GLN A 79 6.76 -6.03 19.29
CA GLN A 79 6.29 -7.11 20.15
C GLN A 79 4.78 -7.34 20.02
N VAL A 80 3.99 -6.25 20.09
CA VAL A 80 2.52 -6.32 19.97
C VAL A 80 2.13 -6.78 18.56
N MET A 81 2.82 -6.24 17.55
CA MET A 81 2.59 -6.62 16.15
C MET A 81 2.84 -8.11 15.93
N LYS A 82 3.91 -8.67 16.50
CA LYS A 82 4.21 -10.12 16.43
C LYS A 82 3.16 -10.96 17.13
N GLU A 83 2.73 -10.59 18.35
CA GLU A 83 1.68 -11.32 19.04
C GLU A 83 0.39 -11.37 18.23
N ALA A 84 -0.05 -10.22 17.68
CA ALA A 84 -1.29 -10.14 16.94
C ALA A 84 -1.19 -10.80 15.55
N MET A 85 -0.16 -10.47 14.74
CA MET A 85 -0.12 -10.84 13.32
C MET A 85 0.56 -12.18 13.04
N ILE A 86 1.38 -12.70 13.96
CA ILE A 86 2.10 -13.97 13.80
C ILE A 86 1.58 -15.01 14.79
N THR A 87 1.66 -14.73 16.09
CA THR A 87 1.32 -15.72 17.11
C THR A 87 -0.19 -16.04 17.14
N LYS A 88 -1.03 -15.00 17.07
CA LYS A 88 -2.50 -15.11 17.06
C LYS A 88 -3.10 -14.77 15.69
N ALA A 89 -2.37 -15.05 14.64
CA ALA A 89 -2.65 -14.60 13.28
C ALA A 89 -4.09 -14.84 12.81
N ALA A 90 -4.67 -16.01 13.11
CA ALA A 90 -6.03 -16.35 12.70
C ALA A 90 -7.08 -15.47 13.38
N ASP A 91 -6.87 -15.10 14.66
CA ASP A 91 -7.80 -14.25 15.41
C ASP A 91 -7.83 -12.82 14.90
N PHE A 92 -6.73 -12.36 14.29
CA PHE A 92 -6.57 -10.99 13.79
C PHE A 92 -6.64 -10.87 12.26
N ALA A 93 -6.97 -11.93 11.54
CA ALA A 93 -6.98 -11.95 10.08
C ALA A 93 -8.30 -11.48 9.44
N GLY A 94 -9.34 -11.16 10.22
CA GLY A 94 -10.62 -10.67 9.71
C GLY A 94 -10.51 -9.31 9.03
N ARG A 95 -11.54 -8.96 8.23
CA ARG A 95 -11.72 -7.64 7.63
C ARG A 95 -13.03 -7.01 8.10
N PRO A 96 -13.04 -5.73 8.48
CA PRO A 96 -14.28 -5.06 8.86
C PRO A 96 -15.28 -5.08 7.71
N GLN A 97 -16.54 -5.41 8.00
CA GLN A 97 -17.54 -5.62 6.94
C GLN A 97 -18.35 -4.36 6.65
N ASP A 98 -18.60 -3.50 7.64
CA ASP A 98 -19.38 -2.29 7.53
C ASP A 98 -18.48 -1.05 7.59
N ILE A 99 -17.74 -0.80 6.51
CA ILE A 99 -16.90 0.39 6.32
C ILE A 99 -17.11 0.96 4.91
N PHE A 100 -16.85 2.26 4.76
CA PHE A 100 -16.98 3.01 3.53
C PHE A 100 -16.47 2.27 2.29
N VAL A 101 -15.26 1.76 2.36
CA VAL A 101 -14.60 1.10 1.22
C VAL A 101 -15.35 -0.15 0.74
N LYS A 102 -16.20 -0.76 1.59
CA LYS A 102 -17.02 -1.93 1.24
C LYS A 102 -18.41 -1.63 0.74
N HIS A 103 -18.98 -0.48 1.08
CA HIS A 103 -20.38 -0.17 0.76
C HIS A 103 -20.65 0.01 -0.74
N HIS A 104 -19.62 0.09 -1.57
CA HIS A 104 -19.75 0.19 -3.03
C HIS A 104 -19.57 -1.12 -3.76
N MET A 105 -19.22 -2.14 -3.01
CA MET A 105 -19.24 -3.48 -3.55
C MET A 105 -20.69 -3.98 -3.53
N PRO A 106 -21.14 -4.72 -4.54
CA PRO A 106 -22.52 -5.21 -4.61
C PRO A 106 -22.95 -5.86 -3.28
N ILE A 107 -24.21 -5.71 -2.90
CA ILE A 107 -24.83 -6.22 -1.66
C ILE A 107 -24.59 -7.73 -1.44
N SER A 108 -24.28 -8.48 -2.51
CA SER A 108 -23.81 -9.85 -2.42
C SER A 108 -22.39 -9.85 -1.81
N THR A 109 -22.28 -10.28 -0.56
CA THR A 109 -21.02 -10.42 0.21
C THR A 109 -20.00 -11.35 -0.45
N SER A 110 -20.36 -12.02 -1.54
CA SER A 110 -19.54 -12.96 -2.30
C SER A 110 -18.61 -12.30 -3.35
N LEU A 111 -18.84 -11.04 -3.73
CA LEU A 111 -18.20 -10.37 -4.86
C LEU A 111 -17.07 -9.40 -4.49
N ILE A 112 -16.38 -9.63 -3.40
CA ILE A 112 -15.30 -8.76 -2.90
C ILE A 112 -13.96 -9.30 -3.39
N GLY A 113 -13.06 -8.39 -3.81
CA GLY A 113 -11.69 -8.72 -4.20
C GLY A 113 -10.85 -9.27 -3.03
N ILE A 114 -9.57 -9.51 -3.27
CA ILE A 114 -8.70 -10.21 -2.30
C ILE A 114 -8.28 -9.36 -1.10
N VAL A 115 -8.22 -8.03 -1.26
CA VAL A 115 -7.72 -7.12 -0.20
C VAL A 115 -8.73 -7.00 0.93
N LEU A 116 -10.01 -6.79 0.61
CA LEU A 116 -11.07 -6.51 1.58
C LEU A 116 -11.97 -7.70 1.89
N ALA A 117 -11.80 -8.85 1.24
CA ALA A 117 -12.54 -10.06 1.56
C ALA A 117 -12.22 -10.54 2.98
N ASP A 118 -13.23 -11.06 3.69
CA ASP A 118 -13.05 -11.58 5.04
C ASP A 118 -12.20 -12.85 5.08
N TYR A 119 -11.69 -13.21 6.26
CA TYR A 119 -10.86 -14.39 6.46
C TYR A 119 -11.73 -15.65 6.40
N SER A 120 -11.74 -16.31 5.25
CA SER A 120 -12.58 -17.45 4.93
C SER A 120 -11.81 -18.50 4.13
N ALA A 121 -12.40 -19.67 3.95
CA ALA A 121 -11.86 -20.71 3.06
C ALA A 121 -11.70 -20.19 1.62
N THR A 122 -12.72 -19.51 1.11
CA THR A 122 -12.72 -18.88 -0.21
C THR A 122 -11.58 -17.85 -0.36
N TRP A 123 -11.37 -16.99 0.65
CA TRP A 123 -10.25 -16.05 0.62
C TRP A 123 -8.89 -16.75 0.58
N LYS A 124 -8.71 -17.81 1.39
CA LYS A 124 -7.47 -18.61 1.40
C LYS A 124 -7.19 -19.23 0.04
N GLU A 125 -8.22 -19.72 -0.61
CA GLU A 125 -8.15 -20.31 -1.94
C GLU A 125 -7.74 -19.28 -2.98
N HIS A 126 -8.39 -18.11 -3.02
CA HIS A 126 -8.04 -17.03 -3.92
C HIS A 126 -6.61 -16.51 -3.69
N ARG A 127 -6.21 -16.36 -2.43
CA ARG A 127 -4.84 -15.96 -2.12
C ARG A 127 -3.83 -16.99 -2.61
N ARG A 128 -4.11 -18.28 -2.40
CA ARG A 128 -3.26 -19.38 -2.91
C ARG A 128 -3.19 -19.34 -4.43
N PHE A 129 -4.32 -19.19 -5.08
CA PHE A 129 -4.40 -19.06 -6.55
C PHE A 129 -3.52 -17.91 -7.04
N ALA A 130 -3.67 -16.71 -6.48
CA ALA A 130 -2.88 -15.55 -6.88
C ALA A 130 -1.37 -15.75 -6.68
N LEU A 131 -0.96 -16.27 -5.52
CA LEU A 131 0.45 -16.54 -5.23
C LEU A 131 1.03 -17.58 -6.21
N MET A 132 0.28 -18.63 -6.55
CA MET A 132 0.70 -19.63 -7.54
C MET A 132 0.80 -19.03 -8.94
N THR A 133 -0.19 -18.24 -9.35
CA THR A 133 -0.21 -17.57 -10.65
C THR A 133 0.97 -16.61 -10.79
N PHE A 134 1.22 -15.74 -9.83
CA PHE A 134 2.36 -14.85 -9.85
C PHE A 134 3.70 -15.60 -9.85
N ARG A 135 3.79 -16.71 -9.14
CA ARG A 135 4.97 -17.57 -9.18
C ARG A 135 5.18 -18.20 -10.56
N ASN A 136 4.10 -18.63 -11.21
CA ASN A 136 4.16 -19.25 -12.53
C ASN A 136 4.51 -18.26 -13.63
N PHE A 137 4.04 -17.01 -13.55
CA PHE A 137 4.44 -15.93 -14.46
C PHE A 137 5.80 -15.32 -14.14
N GLY A 138 6.51 -15.86 -13.16
CA GLY A 138 7.91 -15.55 -13.00
C GLY A 138 8.26 -14.49 -11.99
N LEU A 139 7.52 -14.34 -10.89
CA LEU A 139 8.06 -13.71 -9.70
C LEU A 139 9.36 -14.44 -9.30
N GLY A 140 10.49 -13.86 -9.68
CA GLY A 140 11.81 -14.48 -9.57
C GLY A 140 12.27 -15.27 -10.81
N LYS A 141 11.57 -15.24 -11.94
CA LYS A 141 11.98 -15.78 -13.23
C LYS A 141 12.29 -14.66 -14.23
N GLN A 142 13.14 -14.99 -15.20
CA GLN A 142 13.63 -14.06 -16.23
C GLN A 142 12.52 -13.34 -17.01
N SER A 143 11.35 -13.95 -17.21
CA SER A 143 10.23 -13.35 -17.92
C SER A 143 9.67 -12.09 -17.23
N MET A 144 9.57 -12.07 -15.89
CA MET A 144 9.11 -10.90 -15.14
C MET A 144 10.15 -9.80 -15.15
N GLU A 145 11.40 -10.16 -14.95
CA GLU A 145 12.53 -9.25 -15.05
C GLU A 145 12.60 -8.56 -16.41
N GLN A 146 12.42 -9.32 -17.49
CA GLN A 146 12.39 -8.76 -18.85
C GLN A 146 11.23 -7.76 -19.06
N ARG A 147 10.05 -8.04 -18.51
CA ARG A 147 8.89 -7.11 -18.57
C ARG A 147 9.23 -5.80 -17.83
N ILE A 148 9.81 -5.89 -16.65
CA ILE A 148 10.22 -4.73 -15.86
C ILE A 148 11.32 -3.94 -16.60
N LEU A 149 12.35 -4.61 -17.11
CA LEU A 149 13.42 -3.97 -17.88
C LEU A 149 12.89 -3.31 -19.17
N GLY A 150 11.91 -3.94 -19.83
CA GLY A 150 11.23 -3.34 -20.98
C GLY A 150 10.53 -2.02 -20.62
N GLU A 151 9.83 -1.95 -19.49
CA GLU A 151 9.20 -0.70 -19.05
C GLU A 151 10.23 0.35 -18.59
N ILE A 152 11.34 -0.09 -17.98
CA ILE A 152 12.43 0.83 -17.59
C ILE A 152 13.02 1.54 -18.82
N GLN A 153 13.05 0.90 -19.99
CA GLN A 153 13.53 1.52 -21.22
C GLN A 153 12.74 2.79 -21.59
N TYR A 154 11.41 2.73 -21.49
CA TYR A 154 10.55 3.90 -21.71
C TYR A 154 10.76 5.00 -20.65
N THR A 155 11.00 4.57 -19.39
CA THR A 155 11.37 5.51 -18.32
C THR A 155 12.70 6.20 -18.61
N MET A 156 13.71 5.45 -19.09
CA MET A 156 15.00 6.01 -19.48
C MET A 156 14.89 7.00 -20.65
N GLU A 157 14.12 6.67 -21.69
CA GLU A 157 13.88 7.57 -22.81
C GLU A 157 13.20 8.89 -22.37
N THR A 158 12.26 8.79 -21.40
CA THR A 158 11.61 9.97 -20.82
C THR A 158 12.61 10.83 -20.07
N LEU A 159 13.51 10.22 -19.31
CA LEU A 159 14.57 10.93 -18.58
C LEU A 159 15.59 11.57 -19.55
N GLU A 160 15.98 10.87 -20.61
CA GLU A 160 16.87 11.42 -21.64
C GLU A 160 16.32 12.68 -22.30
N LYS A 161 15.02 12.66 -22.64
CA LYS A 161 14.32 13.82 -23.20
C LYS A 161 14.20 14.99 -22.20
N SER A 162 14.32 14.71 -20.91
CA SER A 162 14.24 15.69 -19.83
C SER A 162 15.58 16.26 -19.37
N ILE A 163 16.71 15.82 -19.98
CA ILE A 163 18.02 16.34 -19.65
C ILE A 163 18.09 17.85 -19.93
N GLY A 164 18.64 18.61 -18.97
CA GLY A 164 18.72 20.07 -19.06
C GLY A 164 17.44 20.81 -18.65
N THR A 165 16.37 20.11 -18.32
CA THR A 165 15.11 20.69 -17.85
C THR A 165 14.78 20.28 -16.41
N THR A 166 13.92 21.07 -15.77
CA THR A 166 13.33 20.72 -14.46
C THR A 166 11.94 20.16 -14.70
N PHE A 167 11.65 18.96 -14.21
CA PHE A 167 10.37 18.30 -14.44
C PHE A 167 9.87 17.54 -13.20
N SER A 168 8.57 17.23 -13.16
CA SER A 168 7.98 16.41 -12.09
C SER A 168 8.03 14.93 -12.45
N PRO A 169 8.63 14.04 -11.62
CA PRO A 169 8.73 12.61 -11.91
C PRO A 169 7.44 11.85 -11.64
N ARG A 170 6.43 12.48 -11.06
CA ARG A 170 5.23 11.83 -10.54
C ARG A 170 4.50 10.99 -11.59
N VAL A 171 4.18 11.60 -12.74
CA VAL A 171 3.44 10.89 -13.81
C VAL A 171 4.26 9.74 -14.36
N MET A 172 5.55 9.94 -14.57
CA MET A 172 6.47 8.92 -15.09
C MET A 172 6.49 7.67 -14.21
N PHE A 173 6.71 7.81 -12.89
CA PHE A 173 6.75 6.65 -12.00
C PHE A 173 5.39 6.00 -11.80
N HIS A 174 4.29 6.75 -11.80
CA HIS A 174 2.96 6.15 -11.74
C HIS A 174 2.64 5.33 -13.00
N ASN A 175 2.99 5.86 -14.17
CA ASN A 175 2.78 5.14 -15.43
C ASN A 175 3.68 3.90 -15.53
N ALA A 176 4.93 3.99 -15.10
CA ALA A 176 5.83 2.83 -15.07
C ALA A 176 5.29 1.72 -14.17
N ALA A 177 4.95 2.01 -12.91
CA ALA A 177 4.38 1.04 -11.99
C ALA A 177 3.05 0.47 -12.51
N SER A 178 2.17 1.33 -13.07
CA SER A 178 0.90 0.89 -13.65
C SER A 178 1.12 -0.05 -14.84
N ASN A 179 2.07 0.23 -15.72
CA ASN A 179 2.37 -0.62 -16.87
C ASN A 179 2.97 -1.97 -16.49
N ILE A 180 3.83 -2.01 -15.47
CA ILE A 180 4.37 -3.27 -14.99
C ILE A 180 3.24 -4.18 -14.50
N ILE A 181 2.35 -3.67 -13.66
CA ILE A 181 1.22 -4.47 -13.18
C ILE A 181 0.21 -4.79 -14.31
N CYS A 182 -0.01 -3.91 -15.28
CA CYS A 182 -0.84 -4.20 -16.46
C CYS A 182 -0.29 -5.36 -17.29
N GLN A 183 1.02 -5.45 -17.46
CA GLN A 183 1.66 -6.58 -18.15
C GLN A 183 1.46 -7.90 -17.38
N VAL A 184 1.38 -7.85 -16.05
CA VAL A 184 1.07 -9.04 -15.23
C VAL A 184 -0.39 -9.44 -15.36
N LEU A 185 -1.30 -8.46 -15.29
CA LEU A 185 -2.74 -8.69 -15.24
C LEU A 185 -3.34 -8.99 -16.62
N PHE A 186 -2.87 -8.27 -17.64
CA PHE A 186 -3.47 -8.22 -18.97
C PHE A 186 -2.52 -8.62 -20.11
N GLY A 187 -1.27 -9.00 -19.80
CA GLY A 187 -0.24 -9.26 -20.81
C GLY A 187 0.14 -8.06 -21.69
N LYS A 188 -0.38 -6.87 -21.40
CA LYS A 188 -0.33 -5.70 -22.28
C LYS A 188 0.33 -4.50 -21.59
N ARG A 189 1.16 -3.78 -22.36
CA ARG A 189 1.65 -2.43 -22.02
C ARG A 189 0.77 -1.39 -22.69
N TYR A 190 0.57 -0.26 -22.03
CA TYR A 190 -0.17 0.92 -22.54
C TYR A 190 0.79 2.10 -22.72
N GLU A 191 0.51 2.96 -23.70
CA GLU A 191 1.24 4.22 -23.83
C GLU A 191 0.90 5.18 -22.66
N TYR A 192 1.84 6.09 -22.33
CA TYR A 192 1.67 6.98 -21.17
C TYR A 192 0.54 8.00 -21.32
N ASP A 193 0.11 8.27 -22.52
CA ASP A 193 -1.05 9.10 -22.86
C ASP A 193 -2.34 8.29 -23.10
N ASP A 194 -2.28 6.97 -22.97
CA ASP A 194 -3.45 6.10 -23.14
C ASP A 194 -4.56 6.46 -22.14
N ASN A 195 -5.79 6.51 -22.66
CA ASN A 195 -6.95 6.89 -21.87
C ASN A 195 -7.23 5.94 -20.70
N PHE A 196 -6.98 4.64 -20.88
CA PHE A 196 -7.18 3.64 -19.82
C PHE A 196 -6.28 3.96 -18.61
N ILE A 197 -4.97 4.07 -18.81
CA ILE A 197 -4.00 4.38 -17.76
C ILE A 197 -4.34 5.71 -17.09
N ARG A 198 -4.59 6.75 -17.88
CA ARG A 198 -4.90 8.08 -17.36
C ARG A 198 -6.13 8.09 -16.46
N VAL A 199 -7.22 7.45 -16.90
CA VAL A 199 -8.47 7.39 -16.13
C VAL A 199 -8.30 6.56 -14.86
N VAL A 200 -7.69 5.38 -14.95
CA VAL A 200 -7.52 4.48 -13.81
C VAL A 200 -6.60 5.10 -12.75
N VAL A 201 -5.45 5.65 -13.13
CA VAL A 201 -4.51 6.31 -12.20
C VAL A 201 -5.17 7.53 -11.54
N GLN A 202 -5.96 8.33 -12.29
CA GLN A 202 -6.69 9.45 -11.72
C GLN A 202 -7.76 9.00 -10.71
N CYS A 203 -8.54 7.96 -11.03
CA CYS A 203 -9.54 7.38 -10.13
C CYS A 203 -8.89 6.87 -8.84
N PHE A 204 -7.78 6.16 -8.94
CA PHE A 204 -7.05 5.64 -7.79
C PHE A 204 -6.55 6.76 -6.87
N LYS A 205 -5.94 7.80 -7.45
CA LYS A 205 -5.44 8.96 -6.72
C LYS A 205 -6.56 9.71 -5.97
N GLU A 206 -7.71 9.88 -6.60
CA GLU A 206 -8.86 10.53 -5.98
C GLU A 206 -9.45 9.66 -4.86
N ASN A 207 -9.61 8.37 -5.12
CA ASN A 207 -10.16 7.43 -4.14
C ASN A 207 -9.25 7.27 -2.92
N SER A 208 -7.93 7.25 -3.11
CA SER A 208 -6.97 7.19 -2.01
C SER A 208 -7.14 8.35 -1.02
N LYS A 209 -7.38 9.56 -1.53
CA LYS A 209 -7.63 10.74 -0.68
C LYS A 209 -8.98 10.69 0.06
N ILE A 210 -10.02 10.18 -0.63
CA ILE A 210 -11.38 10.13 -0.04
C ILE A 210 -11.46 9.04 1.02
N ALA A 211 -10.90 7.85 0.75
CA ALA A 211 -11.08 6.66 1.58
C ALA A 211 -10.42 6.73 2.95
N ASN A 212 -9.34 7.50 3.10
CA ASN A 212 -8.72 7.76 4.42
C ASN A 212 -8.91 9.21 4.89
N GLY A 213 -9.73 9.97 4.18
CA GLY A 213 -10.05 11.35 4.53
C GLY A 213 -11.23 11.47 5.50
N PRO A 214 -11.55 12.73 5.88
CA PRO A 214 -12.65 13.03 6.80
C PRO A 214 -14.01 12.53 6.32
N TRP A 215 -14.20 12.47 5.01
CA TRP A 215 -15.46 12.03 4.41
C TRP A 215 -15.74 10.54 4.60
N ALA A 216 -14.73 9.67 4.51
CA ALA A 216 -14.90 8.26 4.80
C ALA A 216 -15.16 8.03 6.29
N MET A 217 -14.43 8.72 7.17
CA MET A 217 -14.65 8.64 8.62
C MET A 217 -16.05 9.11 9.00
N LEU A 218 -16.53 10.19 8.38
CA LEU A 218 -17.88 10.71 8.60
C LEU A 218 -18.95 9.74 8.06
N TYR A 219 -18.74 9.17 6.88
CA TYR A 219 -19.58 8.14 6.28
C TYR A 219 -19.74 6.91 7.20
N ASP A 220 -18.64 6.46 7.79
CA ASP A 220 -18.61 5.30 8.69
C ASP A 220 -19.26 5.61 10.06
N SER A 221 -19.14 6.86 10.51
CA SER A 221 -19.64 7.29 11.81
C SER A 221 -21.12 7.65 11.81
N VAL A 222 -21.60 8.22 10.70
CA VAL A 222 -22.96 8.81 10.61
C VAL A 222 -23.75 8.21 9.44
N PRO A 223 -24.41 7.06 9.62
CA PRO A 223 -25.12 6.38 8.52
C PRO A 223 -26.18 7.24 7.82
N MET A 224 -26.75 8.23 8.50
CA MET A 224 -27.79 9.10 7.94
C MET A 224 -27.33 9.95 6.75
N ILE A 225 -26.04 10.26 6.65
CA ILE A 225 -25.50 11.07 5.54
C ILE A 225 -25.16 10.27 4.29
N ARG A 226 -25.20 8.95 4.35
CA ARG A 226 -24.73 8.05 3.27
C ARG A 226 -25.43 8.28 1.94
N ASN A 227 -26.68 8.73 1.97
CA ASN A 227 -27.50 9.03 0.79
C ASN A 227 -27.37 10.48 0.30
N LEU A 228 -26.59 11.32 0.97
CA LEU A 228 -26.37 12.72 0.55
C LEU A 228 -25.30 12.80 -0.55
N PRO A 229 -25.39 13.79 -1.47
CA PRO A 229 -24.44 13.99 -2.55
C PRO A 229 -23.13 14.64 -2.03
N LEU A 230 -22.43 13.93 -1.18
CA LEU A 230 -21.17 14.35 -0.56
C LEU A 230 -19.96 13.77 -1.31
N PRO A 231 -18.72 14.20 -1.05
CA PRO A 231 -17.52 13.79 -1.80
C PRO A 231 -17.29 12.29 -1.90
N PHE A 232 -17.78 11.49 -0.97
CA PHE A 232 -17.70 10.03 -1.05
C PHE A 232 -18.49 9.44 -2.24
N THR A 233 -19.52 10.13 -2.77
CA THR A 233 -20.23 9.68 -3.98
C THR A 233 -19.31 9.70 -5.22
N LYS A 234 -18.30 10.56 -5.23
CA LYS A 234 -17.31 10.60 -6.31
C LYS A 234 -16.44 9.33 -6.31
N ALA A 235 -16.01 8.87 -5.13
CA ALA A 235 -15.23 7.64 -5.02
C ALA A 235 -16.00 6.45 -5.61
N PHE A 236 -17.28 6.40 -5.43
CA PHE A 236 -18.17 5.38 -5.95
C PHE A 236 -18.27 5.39 -7.46
N LYS A 237 -18.46 6.58 -8.04
CA LYS A 237 -18.45 6.78 -9.49
C LYS A 237 -17.11 6.37 -10.10
N ASN A 238 -16.00 6.68 -9.42
CA ASN A 238 -14.67 6.28 -9.85
C ASN A 238 -14.53 4.75 -9.89
N ILE A 239 -14.96 4.04 -8.83
CA ILE A 239 -14.95 2.57 -8.81
C ILE A 239 -15.79 2.00 -9.93
N GLU A 240 -16.98 2.52 -10.15
CA GLU A 240 -17.86 2.07 -11.23
C GLU A 240 -17.26 2.31 -12.63
N THR A 241 -16.57 3.44 -12.81
CA THR A 241 -15.83 3.71 -14.04
C THR A 241 -14.71 2.69 -14.26
N CYS A 242 -13.93 2.40 -13.22
CA CYS A 242 -12.87 1.39 -13.29
C CYS A 242 -13.44 -0.02 -13.56
N LYS A 243 -14.56 -0.39 -12.94
CA LYS A 243 -15.24 -1.66 -13.20
C LYS A 243 -15.60 -1.82 -14.68
N LYS A 244 -16.24 -0.80 -15.27
CA LYS A 244 -16.60 -0.82 -16.70
C LYS A 244 -15.39 -1.02 -17.61
N LEU A 245 -14.26 -0.35 -17.29
CA LEU A 245 -13.02 -0.52 -18.04
C LEU A 245 -12.46 -1.95 -17.92
N VAL A 246 -12.43 -2.50 -16.71
CA VAL A 246 -11.94 -3.87 -16.49
C VAL A 246 -12.88 -4.92 -17.12
N THR A 247 -14.20 -4.73 -17.03
CA THR A 247 -15.19 -5.63 -17.68
C THR A 247 -14.93 -5.70 -19.20
N ARG A 248 -14.67 -4.55 -19.83
CA ARG A 248 -14.32 -4.51 -21.24
C ARG A 248 -13.06 -5.32 -21.54
N LEU A 249 -12.01 -5.16 -20.75
CA LEU A 249 -10.75 -5.92 -20.91
C LEU A 249 -10.98 -7.44 -20.75
N ILE A 250 -11.81 -7.85 -19.79
CA ILE A 250 -12.16 -9.26 -19.60
C ILE A 250 -12.91 -9.81 -20.84
N THR A 251 -13.83 -9.02 -21.40
CA THR A 251 -14.55 -9.40 -22.64
C THR A 251 -13.58 -9.57 -23.80
N GLU A 252 -12.67 -8.60 -24.02
CA GLU A 252 -11.63 -8.69 -25.05
C GLU A 252 -10.74 -9.93 -24.86
N HIS A 253 -10.36 -10.27 -23.61
CA HIS A 253 -9.57 -11.47 -23.31
C HIS A 253 -10.32 -12.76 -23.62
N LYS A 254 -11.61 -12.84 -23.30
CA LYS A 254 -12.44 -14.02 -23.61
C LYS A 254 -12.48 -14.33 -25.10
N GLU A 255 -12.45 -13.31 -25.95
CA GLU A 255 -12.47 -13.46 -27.41
C GLU A 255 -11.12 -13.88 -28.00
N THR A 256 -10.00 -13.54 -27.34
CA THR A 256 -8.65 -13.67 -27.91
C THR A 256 -7.79 -14.74 -27.24
N ARG A 257 -8.12 -15.16 -26.00
CA ARG A 257 -7.32 -16.15 -25.26
C ARG A 257 -7.36 -17.54 -25.90
N VAL A 258 -6.31 -18.31 -25.70
CA VAL A 258 -6.25 -19.73 -26.03
C VAL A 258 -6.42 -20.53 -24.74
N PRO A 259 -7.56 -21.23 -24.52
CA PRO A 259 -7.77 -22.01 -23.32
C PRO A 259 -6.65 -23.01 -23.04
N GLY A 260 -6.19 -23.08 -21.80
CA GLY A 260 -5.09 -23.96 -21.40
C GLY A 260 -3.67 -23.46 -21.73
N GLN A 261 -3.54 -22.27 -22.33
CA GLN A 261 -2.25 -21.62 -22.62
C GLN A 261 -2.20 -20.18 -22.06
N PRO A 262 -2.36 -19.99 -20.75
CA PRO A 262 -2.49 -18.67 -20.16
C PRO A 262 -1.22 -17.83 -20.33
N GLN A 263 -1.38 -16.59 -20.79
CA GLN A 263 -0.30 -15.63 -21.01
C GLN A 263 -0.21 -14.58 -19.89
N ASP A 264 -1.28 -14.40 -19.12
CA ASP A 264 -1.39 -13.42 -18.04
C ASP A 264 -2.33 -13.88 -16.92
N PHE A 265 -2.57 -13.01 -15.95
CA PHE A 265 -3.41 -13.32 -14.79
C PHE A 265 -4.88 -13.54 -15.18
N LEU A 266 -5.41 -12.75 -16.12
CA LEU A 266 -6.78 -12.91 -16.60
C LEU A 266 -6.99 -14.28 -17.23
N ASP A 267 -6.10 -14.69 -18.09
CA ASP A 267 -6.17 -16.02 -18.74
C ASP A 267 -6.15 -17.13 -17.71
N CYS A 268 -5.25 -17.07 -16.70
CA CYS A 268 -5.20 -18.06 -15.64
C CYS A 268 -6.51 -18.15 -14.84
N TYR A 269 -7.11 -16.99 -14.55
CA TYR A 269 -8.36 -16.98 -13.80
C TYR A 269 -9.53 -17.51 -14.63
N LEU A 270 -9.60 -17.16 -15.91
CA LEU A 270 -10.59 -17.66 -16.84
C LEU A 270 -10.45 -19.17 -17.09
N ASP A 271 -9.21 -19.68 -17.20
CA ASP A 271 -8.95 -21.12 -17.27
C ASP A 271 -9.40 -21.86 -16.00
N GLU A 272 -9.24 -21.22 -14.83
CA GLU A 272 -9.72 -21.80 -13.57
C GLU A 272 -11.24 -21.79 -13.48
N LEU A 273 -11.91 -20.76 -14.02
CA LEU A 273 -13.38 -20.73 -14.17
C LEU A 273 -13.88 -21.86 -15.05
N ASP A 274 -13.26 -22.06 -16.23
CA ASP A 274 -13.66 -23.12 -17.17
C ASP A 274 -13.50 -24.52 -16.57
N LYS A 275 -12.44 -24.75 -15.77
CA LYS A 275 -12.19 -26.03 -15.10
C LYS A 275 -13.23 -26.38 -14.04
N ARG A 276 -13.75 -25.36 -13.35
CA ARG A 276 -14.68 -25.57 -12.23
C ARG A 276 -16.12 -25.72 -12.67
N GLY A 277 -16.50 -25.11 -13.80
CA GLY A 277 -17.89 -25.09 -14.27
C GLY A 277 -18.86 -24.44 -13.28
N ASP A 278 -20.14 -24.72 -13.43
CA ASP A 278 -21.22 -24.14 -12.60
C ASP A 278 -21.31 -24.73 -11.17
N ASP A 279 -20.56 -25.78 -10.86
CA ASP A 279 -20.68 -26.56 -9.63
C ASP A 279 -19.90 -25.97 -8.42
N ASP A 280 -19.09 -24.91 -8.59
CA ASP A 280 -18.16 -24.40 -7.56
C ASP A 280 -18.82 -23.42 -6.56
N GLY A 281 -20.13 -23.37 -6.47
CA GLY A 281 -20.84 -22.57 -5.44
C GLY A 281 -20.43 -21.10 -5.39
N PHE A 282 -20.08 -20.48 -6.54
CA PHE A 282 -19.66 -19.08 -6.68
C PHE A 282 -18.31 -18.72 -6.00
N SER A 283 -17.45 -19.69 -5.72
CA SER A 283 -16.10 -19.38 -5.19
C SER A 283 -15.33 -18.54 -6.22
N PHE A 284 -15.24 -18.99 -7.47
CA PHE A 284 -14.71 -18.23 -8.61
C PHE A 284 -15.87 -17.73 -9.48
N CYS A 285 -15.87 -16.45 -9.84
CA CYS A 285 -16.84 -15.86 -10.76
C CYS A 285 -16.26 -14.58 -11.39
N GLU A 286 -16.85 -14.14 -12.51
CA GLU A 286 -16.36 -12.98 -13.26
C GLU A 286 -16.45 -11.68 -12.48
N ASP A 287 -17.52 -11.44 -11.74
CA ASP A 287 -17.66 -10.24 -10.90
C ASP A 287 -16.55 -10.16 -9.85
N ARG A 288 -16.15 -11.29 -9.30
CA ARG A 288 -15.03 -11.36 -8.36
C ARG A 288 -13.69 -11.12 -9.06
N LEU A 289 -13.53 -11.61 -10.29
CA LEU A 289 -12.37 -11.33 -11.11
C LEU A 289 -12.20 -9.82 -11.35
N ILE A 290 -13.28 -9.10 -11.66
CA ILE A 290 -13.25 -7.64 -11.83
C ILE A 290 -12.68 -6.96 -10.57
N MET A 291 -13.19 -7.32 -9.41
CA MET A 291 -12.72 -6.74 -8.14
C MET A 291 -11.29 -7.15 -7.80
N PHE A 292 -10.92 -8.39 -8.13
CA PHE A 292 -9.58 -8.91 -7.92
C PHE A 292 -8.54 -8.13 -8.74
N VAL A 293 -8.84 -7.90 -10.01
CA VAL A 293 -8.01 -7.12 -10.93
C VAL A 293 -7.87 -5.67 -10.45
N LEU A 294 -8.96 -5.04 -10.01
CA LEU A 294 -8.92 -3.69 -9.46
C LEU A 294 -8.06 -3.61 -8.20
N ASP A 295 -8.18 -4.57 -7.29
CA ASP A 295 -7.36 -4.65 -6.08
C ASP A 295 -5.87 -4.74 -6.42
N LEU A 296 -5.51 -5.64 -7.34
CA LEU A 296 -4.11 -5.85 -7.73
C LEU A 296 -3.53 -4.65 -8.49
N HIS A 297 -4.32 -4.06 -9.39
CA HIS A 297 -3.89 -2.91 -10.18
C HIS A 297 -3.65 -1.68 -9.28
N PHE A 298 -4.60 -1.37 -8.38
CA PHE A 298 -4.43 -0.29 -7.40
C PHE A 298 -3.21 -0.53 -6.51
N ALA A 299 -3.11 -1.72 -5.92
CA ALA A 299 -2.03 -2.06 -5.00
C ALA A 299 -0.65 -2.00 -5.67
N GLY A 300 -0.49 -2.52 -6.89
CA GLY A 300 0.78 -2.52 -7.61
C GLY A 300 1.19 -1.15 -8.16
N THR A 301 0.22 -0.29 -8.50
CA THR A 301 0.52 1.03 -9.07
C THR A 301 0.93 2.04 -8.00
N ASP A 302 0.06 2.29 -7.03
CA ASP A 302 0.19 3.45 -6.13
C ASP A 302 1.31 3.26 -5.10
N THR A 303 1.49 2.04 -4.59
CA THR A 303 2.51 1.76 -3.57
C THR A 303 3.93 1.84 -4.14
N THR A 304 4.19 1.20 -5.27
CA THR A 304 5.51 1.19 -5.92
C THR A 304 5.91 2.58 -6.41
N SER A 305 4.98 3.30 -7.07
CA SER A 305 5.27 4.66 -7.55
C SER A 305 5.57 5.64 -6.41
N ASN A 306 4.81 5.60 -5.31
CA ASN A 306 5.06 6.47 -4.15
C ASN A 306 6.37 6.11 -3.43
N THR A 307 6.75 4.84 -3.39
CA THR A 307 8.04 4.39 -2.85
C THR A 307 9.20 4.89 -3.72
N LEU A 308 9.09 4.80 -5.05
CA LEU A 308 10.09 5.35 -5.99
C LEU A 308 10.21 6.86 -5.85
N LEU A 309 9.07 7.57 -5.82
CA LEU A 309 9.05 9.02 -5.62
C LEU A 309 9.76 9.42 -4.32
N THR A 310 9.52 8.70 -3.23
CA THR A 310 10.20 8.95 -1.95
C THR A 310 11.70 8.62 -2.06
N GLY A 311 12.05 7.51 -2.69
CA GLY A 311 13.44 7.09 -2.88
C GLY A 311 14.26 8.11 -3.67
N PHE A 312 13.76 8.58 -4.79
CA PHE A 312 14.47 9.59 -5.60
C PHE A 312 14.49 10.97 -4.92
N LEU A 313 13.48 11.34 -4.13
CA LEU A 313 13.55 12.53 -3.28
C LEU A 313 14.74 12.44 -2.32
N TYR A 314 14.89 11.34 -1.58
CA TYR A 314 16.03 11.15 -0.68
C TYR A 314 17.37 11.08 -1.42
N LEU A 315 17.46 10.36 -2.54
CA LEU A 315 18.71 10.25 -3.29
C LEU A 315 19.20 11.60 -3.86
N MET A 316 18.29 12.49 -4.24
CA MET A 316 18.68 13.84 -4.67
C MET A 316 19.19 14.72 -3.53
N THR A 317 18.60 14.56 -2.35
CA THR A 317 18.87 15.40 -1.18
C THR A 317 20.00 14.85 -0.29
N TYR A 318 20.40 13.59 -0.53
CA TYR A 318 21.55 12.92 0.08
C TYR A 318 22.54 12.45 -1.01
N PRO A 319 23.26 13.39 -1.67
CA PRO A 319 24.11 13.07 -2.85
C PRO A 319 25.23 12.06 -2.54
N SER A 320 25.75 12.05 -1.32
CA SER A 320 26.76 11.06 -0.90
C SER A 320 26.23 9.64 -0.88
N ILE A 321 24.95 9.45 -0.49
CA ILE A 321 24.30 8.14 -0.54
C ILE A 321 24.07 7.72 -1.99
N GLN A 322 23.61 8.63 -2.85
CA GLN A 322 23.45 8.39 -4.27
C GLN A 322 24.78 7.97 -4.93
N GLU A 323 25.86 8.69 -4.62
CA GLU A 323 27.19 8.42 -5.17
C GLU A 323 27.72 7.05 -4.73
N ARG A 324 27.54 6.69 -3.46
CA ARG A 324 27.94 5.36 -2.94
C ARG A 324 27.16 4.24 -3.61
N CYS A 325 25.84 4.43 -3.87
CA CYS A 325 25.04 3.49 -4.68
C CYS A 325 25.66 3.32 -6.08
N GLN A 326 25.98 4.44 -6.73
CA GLN A 326 26.52 4.46 -8.08
C GLN A 326 27.89 3.76 -8.17
N GLN A 327 28.74 3.95 -7.16
CA GLN A 327 30.05 3.25 -7.09
C GLN A 327 29.86 1.73 -6.93
N GLU A 328 28.95 1.27 -6.09
CA GLU A 328 28.65 -0.16 -5.95
C GLU A 328 28.09 -0.75 -7.24
N ILE A 329 27.13 -0.06 -7.89
CA ILE A 329 26.54 -0.45 -9.16
C ILE A 329 27.64 -0.57 -10.25
N ASP A 330 28.53 0.41 -10.34
CA ASP A 330 29.62 0.42 -11.32
C ASP A 330 30.57 -0.77 -11.12
N LYS A 331 30.90 -1.06 -9.87
CA LYS A 331 31.77 -2.20 -9.50
C LYS A 331 31.13 -3.54 -9.86
N VAL A 332 29.82 -3.72 -9.61
CA VAL A 332 29.14 -5.01 -9.83
C VAL A 332 28.77 -5.23 -11.30
N LEU A 333 28.32 -4.18 -11.98
CA LEU A 333 27.87 -4.31 -13.37
C LEU A 333 29.01 -4.23 -14.38
N GLU A 334 30.12 -3.57 -14.04
CA GLU A 334 31.27 -3.38 -14.93
C GLU A 334 30.86 -2.85 -16.32
N LYS A 335 30.91 -3.73 -17.34
CA LYS A 335 30.53 -3.42 -18.72
C LYS A 335 29.08 -3.66 -19.08
N ARG A 336 28.28 -4.25 -18.16
CA ARG A 336 26.86 -4.53 -18.39
C ARG A 336 26.04 -3.25 -18.26
N ASP A 337 25.11 -3.03 -19.17
CA ASP A 337 24.22 -1.86 -19.15
C ASP A 337 22.99 -2.10 -18.23
N HIS A 338 22.61 -3.36 -18.01
CA HIS A 338 21.44 -3.75 -17.22
C HIS A 338 21.81 -4.67 -16.07
N ALA A 339 21.17 -4.46 -14.93
CA ALA A 339 21.23 -5.36 -13.79
C ALA A 339 20.28 -6.55 -13.98
N SER A 340 20.67 -7.71 -13.47
CA SER A 340 19.77 -8.80 -13.14
C SER A 340 19.30 -8.66 -11.70
N TYR A 341 18.11 -9.14 -11.39
CA TYR A 341 17.62 -9.14 -10.01
C TYR A 341 18.51 -9.94 -9.06
N ASP A 342 19.24 -10.92 -9.57
CA ASP A 342 20.20 -11.70 -8.80
C ASP A 342 21.46 -10.92 -8.42
N ASP A 343 21.81 -9.85 -9.13
CA ASP A 343 22.92 -8.96 -8.79
C ASP A 343 22.74 -8.31 -7.40
N ARG A 344 21.51 -8.27 -6.87
CA ARG A 344 21.23 -7.75 -5.52
C ARG A 344 22.09 -8.39 -4.43
N HIS A 345 22.45 -9.66 -4.61
CA HIS A 345 23.29 -10.38 -3.65
C HIS A 345 24.71 -9.81 -3.56
N ASN A 346 25.17 -9.14 -4.62
CA ASN A 346 26.46 -8.49 -4.71
C ASN A 346 26.40 -6.96 -4.49
N MET A 347 25.18 -6.43 -4.15
CA MET A 347 24.93 -5.01 -3.93
C MET A 347 24.33 -4.76 -2.53
N PRO A 348 25.07 -5.05 -1.44
CA PRO A 348 24.55 -4.90 -0.06
C PRO A 348 24.15 -3.47 0.26
N TYR A 349 24.91 -2.46 -0.21
CA TYR A 349 24.58 -1.07 0.04
C TYR A 349 23.33 -0.63 -0.70
N MET A 350 23.18 -1.02 -1.95
CA MET A 350 21.98 -0.74 -2.73
C MET A 350 20.74 -1.43 -2.13
N GLN A 351 20.88 -2.67 -1.63
CA GLN A 351 19.81 -3.32 -0.86
C GLN A 351 19.47 -2.52 0.41
N ALA A 352 20.49 -2.07 1.16
CA ALA A 352 20.27 -1.26 2.35
C ALA A 352 19.52 0.04 2.03
N VAL A 353 19.90 0.74 0.96
CA VAL A 353 19.22 1.96 0.50
C VAL A 353 17.76 1.69 0.13
N ILE A 354 17.48 0.64 -0.64
CA ILE A 354 16.10 0.31 -1.03
C ILE A 354 15.24 -0.02 0.21
N HIS A 355 15.76 -0.76 1.16
CA HIS A 355 15.06 -1.10 2.38
C HIS A 355 14.84 0.15 3.27
N GLU A 356 15.83 1.03 3.33
CA GLU A 356 15.70 2.29 4.06
C GLU A 356 14.69 3.24 3.40
N VAL A 357 14.66 3.29 2.07
CA VAL A 357 13.59 3.99 1.33
C VAL A 357 12.22 3.43 1.72
N GLN A 358 12.05 2.11 1.75
CA GLN A 358 10.77 1.50 2.14
C GLN A 358 10.41 1.78 3.60
N ARG A 359 11.40 1.80 4.50
CA ARG A 359 11.20 2.14 5.91
C ARG A 359 10.70 3.58 6.08
N MET A 360 11.37 4.52 5.43
CA MET A 360 11.05 5.96 5.51
C MET A 360 9.79 6.34 4.73
N ALA A 361 9.58 5.73 3.55
CA ALA A 361 8.36 5.95 2.77
C ALA A 361 7.13 5.48 3.56
N ASN A 362 7.27 4.35 4.26
CA ASN A 362 6.18 3.77 5.06
C ASN A 362 4.83 3.91 4.36
N THR A 363 4.78 3.47 3.11
CA THR A 363 3.75 3.84 2.13
C THR A 363 2.33 3.51 2.59
N VAL A 364 2.14 2.50 3.45
CA VAL A 364 0.83 2.15 4.05
C VAL A 364 0.94 2.13 5.58
N PRO A 365 1.02 3.32 6.24
CA PRO A 365 1.46 3.45 7.63
C PRO A 365 0.52 2.80 8.66
N LEU A 366 -0.76 2.67 8.35
CA LEU A 366 -1.78 2.05 9.20
C LEU A 366 -2.21 0.68 8.69
N SER A 367 -1.50 0.12 7.70
CA SER A 367 -1.89 -1.10 7.02
C SER A 367 -3.32 -1.03 6.45
N VAL A 368 -3.86 -2.14 5.98
CA VAL A 368 -5.29 -2.27 5.68
C VAL A 368 -5.97 -2.76 6.95
N TYR A 369 -7.03 -2.10 7.40
CA TYR A 369 -7.69 -2.41 8.66
C TYR A 369 -8.07 -3.88 8.77
N HIS A 370 -7.80 -4.45 9.94
CA HIS A 370 -8.20 -5.79 10.31
C HIS A 370 -9.38 -5.76 11.29
N CYS A 371 -9.97 -6.91 11.55
CA CYS A 371 -10.82 -7.09 12.72
C CYS A 371 -10.59 -8.48 13.33
N THR A 372 -10.97 -8.60 14.60
CA THR A 372 -10.92 -9.90 15.28
C THR A 372 -11.98 -10.84 14.72
N THR A 373 -11.59 -12.08 14.44
CA THR A 373 -12.46 -13.15 13.93
C THR A 373 -13.24 -13.85 15.07
N ASN A 374 -12.68 -13.83 16.27
CA ASN A 374 -13.22 -14.42 17.49
C ASN A 374 -12.97 -13.50 18.67
N ASP A 375 -13.59 -13.80 19.82
CA ASP A 375 -13.18 -13.23 21.11
C ASP A 375 -11.75 -13.67 21.39
N THR A 376 -10.85 -12.74 21.66
CA THR A 376 -9.42 -13.04 21.85
C THR A 376 -8.79 -12.12 22.90
N LYS A 377 -7.55 -12.37 23.24
CA LYS A 377 -6.76 -11.52 24.14
C LYS A 377 -5.50 -11.03 23.42
N LEU A 378 -5.12 -9.79 23.69
CA LEU A 378 -3.87 -9.19 23.21
C LEU A 378 -3.19 -8.43 24.34
N MET A 379 -1.95 -8.78 24.68
CA MET A 379 -1.20 -8.14 25.76
C MET A 379 -2.00 -8.05 27.08
N GLY A 380 -2.81 -9.07 27.38
CA GLY A 380 -3.67 -9.12 28.57
C GLY A 380 -5.05 -8.48 28.44
N TYR A 381 -5.31 -7.65 27.43
CA TYR A 381 -6.61 -7.05 27.16
C TYR A 381 -7.56 -8.03 26.46
N SER A 382 -8.86 -7.93 26.76
CA SER A 382 -9.91 -8.74 26.13
C SER A 382 -10.51 -8.00 24.94
N LEU A 383 -10.49 -8.61 23.77
CA LEU A 383 -10.98 -8.05 22.51
C LEU A 383 -12.14 -8.91 22.00
N PRO A 384 -13.38 -8.38 22.01
CA PRO A 384 -14.52 -9.07 21.41
C PRO A 384 -14.35 -9.30 19.91
N ARG A 385 -15.00 -10.32 19.37
CA ARG A 385 -15.12 -10.56 17.93
C ARG A 385 -15.62 -9.30 17.20
N GLY A 386 -15.04 -9.00 16.04
CA GLY A 386 -15.40 -7.83 15.23
C GLY A 386 -14.76 -6.52 15.68
N THR A 387 -13.90 -6.53 16.72
CA THR A 387 -13.13 -5.34 17.12
C THR A 387 -12.23 -4.93 15.96
N LEU A 388 -12.32 -3.66 15.53
CA LEU A 388 -11.46 -3.10 14.50
C LEU A 388 -10.01 -3.02 15.01
N ILE A 389 -9.07 -3.47 14.21
CA ILE A 389 -7.63 -3.46 14.53
C ILE A 389 -6.90 -2.57 13.53
N ILE A 390 -6.22 -1.56 14.05
CA ILE A 390 -5.40 -0.62 13.29
C ILE A 390 -3.93 -0.94 13.60
N GLN A 391 -3.23 -1.46 12.61
CA GLN A 391 -1.80 -1.75 12.70
C GLN A 391 -1.01 -0.48 12.43
N ASN A 392 -0.44 0.13 13.45
CA ASN A 392 0.42 1.31 13.27
C ASN A 392 1.84 0.86 12.87
N LEU A 393 2.05 0.58 11.58
CA LEU A 393 3.37 0.19 11.05
C LEU A 393 4.41 1.30 11.25
N ASN A 394 3.98 2.56 11.27
CA ASN A 394 4.89 3.66 11.56
C ASN A 394 5.59 3.49 12.92
N SER A 395 4.86 3.02 13.93
CA SER A 395 5.43 2.81 15.26
C SER A 395 6.49 1.69 15.29
N VAL A 396 6.42 0.73 14.37
CA VAL A 396 7.39 -0.36 14.24
C VAL A 396 8.61 0.08 13.43
N LEU A 397 8.38 0.81 12.33
CA LEU A 397 9.44 1.27 11.42
C LEU A 397 10.26 2.44 11.97
N SER A 398 9.83 3.03 13.11
CA SER A 398 10.55 4.09 13.82
C SER A 398 10.71 3.81 15.33
N GLU A 399 10.60 2.54 15.76
CA GLU A 399 10.69 2.15 17.17
C GLU A 399 12.11 2.34 17.72
N GLU A 400 12.23 3.14 18.77
CA GLU A 400 13.49 3.33 19.49
C GLU A 400 14.03 2.00 20.02
N GLY A 401 15.32 1.78 19.88
CA GLY A 401 16.00 0.55 20.29
C GLY A 401 15.91 -0.60 19.27
N GLN A 402 15.02 -0.50 18.25
CA GLN A 402 14.98 -1.45 17.12
C GLN A 402 15.80 -0.97 15.92
N TRP A 403 16.04 0.34 15.81
CA TRP A 403 16.75 0.98 14.73
C TRP A 403 17.96 1.76 15.26
N LYS A 404 19.09 1.73 14.54
CA LYS A 404 20.26 2.56 14.86
C LYS A 404 19.93 4.07 14.73
N PHE A 405 19.18 4.39 13.65
CA PHE A 405 18.77 5.74 13.26
C PHE A 405 17.26 5.76 12.98
N PRO A 406 16.40 5.75 14.01
CA PRO A 406 14.96 5.56 13.86
C PRO A 406 14.26 6.67 13.07
N HIS A 407 14.76 7.91 13.15
CA HIS A 407 14.11 9.11 12.60
C HIS A 407 14.87 9.76 11.45
N GLU A 408 15.95 9.14 10.99
CA GLU A 408 16.79 9.64 9.90
C GLU A 408 16.77 8.69 8.72
N PHE A 409 16.95 9.23 7.51
CA PHE A 409 17.23 8.41 6.34
C PHE A 409 18.70 7.98 6.39
N ASN A 410 18.94 6.78 6.82
CA ASN A 410 20.30 6.26 6.98
C ASN A 410 20.39 4.76 6.63
N PRO A 411 20.99 4.41 5.49
CA PRO A 411 21.13 3.01 5.05
C PRO A 411 21.89 2.11 6.05
N GLU A 412 22.68 2.68 6.96
CA GLU A 412 23.38 1.91 8.01
C GLU A 412 22.41 1.18 8.98
N ASN A 413 21.10 1.50 8.94
CA ASN A 413 20.06 0.72 9.60
C ASN A 413 19.98 -0.74 9.09
N PHE A 414 20.51 -1.00 7.89
CA PHE A 414 20.45 -2.29 7.22
C PHE A 414 21.83 -2.88 6.91
N LEU A 415 22.88 -2.35 7.55
CA LEU A 415 24.23 -2.86 7.39
C LEU A 415 24.80 -3.28 8.75
N ASN A 416 25.52 -4.42 8.76
CA ASN A 416 26.34 -4.80 9.89
C ASN A 416 27.71 -4.10 9.84
N ASP A 417 28.55 -4.35 10.84
CA ASP A 417 29.89 -3.73 10.95
C ASP A 417 30.85 -4.16 9.84
N GLN A 418 30.55 -5.24 9.12
CA GLN A 418 31.30 -5.74 7.95
C GLN A 418 30.77 -5.14 6.64
N GLY A 419 29.73 -4.29 6.67
CA GLY A 419 29.10 -3.71 5.50
C GLY A 419 28.19 -4.67 4.73
N GLU A 420 27.83 -5.79 5.33
CA GLU A 420 26.90 -6.75 4.74
C GLU A 420 25.46 -6.34 5.02
N PHE A 421 24.56 -6.65 4.10
CA PHE A 421 23.14 -6.38 4.24
C PHE A 421 22.50 -7.28 5.32
N VAL A 422 21.84 -6.65 6.28
CA VAL A 422 21.08 -7.30 7.35
C VAL A 422 19.68 -6.72 7.41
N LYS A 423 18.67 -7.60 7.45
CA LYS A 423 17.26 -7.18 7.59
C LYS A 423 16.82 -7.29 9.06
N PRO A 424 16.63 -6.16 9.78
CA PRO A 424 16.12 -6.17 11.14
C PRO A 424 14.70 -6.79 11.23
N GLU A 425 14.38 -7.43 12.36
CA GLU A 425 13.08 -8.02 12.60
C GLU A 425 11.95 -6.98 12.60
N ALA A 426 12.24 -5.75 13.00
CA ALA A 426 11.33 -4.61 12.95
C ALA A 426 10.99 -4.15 11.53
N PHE A 427 11.65 -4.66 10.50
CA PHE A 427 11.37 -4.28 9.12
C PHE A 427 10.13 -4.98 8.58
N MET A 428 8.97 -4.37 8.81
CA MET A 428 7.65 -4.90 8.45
C MET A 428 6.83 -3.96 7.55
N PRO A 429 7.38 -3.33 6.49
CA PRO A 429 6.61 -2.42 5.64
C PRO A 429 5.50 -3.13 4.84
N PHE A 430 5.59 -4.44 4.71
CA PHE A 430 4.61 -5.31 4.06
C PHE A 430 3.65 -6.00 5.04
N SER A 431 3.61 -5.56 6.32
CA SER A 431 2.91 -6.22 7.41
C SER A 431 3.45 -7.65 7.66
N ALA A 432 2.68 -8.49 8.36
CA ALA A 432 3.06 -9.86 8.69
C ALA A 432 1.85 -10.80 8.71
N GLY A 433 2.10 -12.10 8.80
CA GLY A 433 1.07 -13.13 8.95
C GLY A 433 0.29 -13.43 7.67
N PRO A 434 -0.93 -14.00 7.77
CA PRO A 434 -1.70 -14.46 6.62
C PRO A 434 -2.07 -13.35 5.63
N ARG A 435 -2.15 -12.11 6.10
CA ARG A 435 -2.50 -10.92 5.33
C ARG A 435 -1.29 -10.11 4.86
N MET A 436 -0.09 -10.62 5.05
CA MET A 436 1.14 -10.01 4.52
C MET A 436 0.99 -9.71 3.02
N CYS A 437 1.59 -8.64 2.55
CA CYS A 437 1.49 -8.18 1.16
C CYS A 437 1.73 -9.33 0.16
N LEU A 438 0.80 -9.47 -0.77
CA LEU A 438 0.87 -10.51 -1.81
C LEU A 438 1.92 -10.16 -2.87
N GLY A 439 2.15 -8.85 -3.10
CA GLY A 439 3.07 -8.30 -4.10
C GLY A 439 4.49 -8.00 -3.58
N GLU A 440 4.86 -8.42 -2.36
CA GLU A 440 6.18 -8.07 -1.79
C GLU A 440 7.35 -8.41 -2.72
N ASN A 441 7.37 -9.61 -3.29
CA ASN A 441 8.46 -10.05 -4.18
C ASN A 441 8.51 -9.22 -5.47
N LEU A 442 7.35 -8.90 -6.05
CA LEU A 442 7.27 -8.06 -7.24
C LEU A 442 7.79 -6.64 -6.93
N ALA A 443 7.30 -6.03 -5.86
CA ALA A 443 7.72 -4.69 -5.45
C ALA A 443 9.24 -4.61 -5.20
N ARG A 444 9.83 -5.62 -4.55
CA ARG A 444 11.29 -5.67 -4.33
C ARG A 444 12.07 -5.76 -5.63
N MET A 445 11.58 -6.56 -6.59
CA MET A 445 12.19 -6.70 -7.91
C MET A 445 12.08 -5.38 -8.70
N GLU A 446 10.91 -4.77 -8.73
CA GLU A 446 10.68 -3.49 -9.39
C GLU A 446 11.58 -2.39 -8.84
N LEU A 447 11.58 -2.20 -7.52
CA LEU A 447 12.41 -1.18 -6.87
C LEU A 447 13.89 -1.38 -7.17
N PHE A 448 14.39 -2.63 -7.08
CA PHE A 448 15.78 -2.92 -7.36
C PHE A 448 16.14 -2.63 -8.81
N LEU A 449 15.42 -3.20 -9.77
CA LEU A 449 15.74 -3.06 -11.19
C LEU A 449 15.61 -1.61 -11.67
N ILE A 450 14.55 -0.90 -11.25
CA ILE A 450 14.32 0.50 -11.62
C ILE A 450 15.45 1.38 -11.03
N MET A 451 15.68 1.30 -9.72
CA MET A 451 16.64 2.18 -9.07
C MET A 451 18.07 1.92 -9.55
N VAL A 452 18.49 0.65 -9.67
CA VAL A 452 19.84 0.31 -10.14
C VAL A 452 20.05 0.76 -11.58
N THR A 453 19.10 0.49 -12.48
CA THR A 453 19.26 0.84 -13.90
C THR A 453 19.27 2.36 -14.10
N LEU A 454 18.40 3.09 -13.40
CA LEU A 454 18.37 4.55 -13.50
C LEU A 454 19.63 5.18 -12.88
N LEU A 455 20.08 4.72 -11.71
CA LEU A 455 21.31 5.22 -11.07
C LEU A 455 22.58 4.84 -11.84
N ARG A 456 22.57 3.75 -12.59
CA ARG A 456 23.69 3.39 -13.49
C ARG A 456 23.91 4.45 -14.55
N LYS A 457 22.85 5.00 -15.11
CA LYS A 457 22.91 5.92 -16.27
C LYS A 457 22.84 7.39 -15.90
N PHE A 458 22.08 7.73 -14.86
CA PHE A 458 21.76 9.12 -14.53
C PHE A 458 22.25 9.52 -13.14
N LYS A 459 22.56 10.81 -13.00
CA LYS A 459 22.67 11.52 -11.74
C LYS A 459 21.40 12.34 -11.54
N PHE A 460 20.74 12.17 -10.38
CA PHE A 460 19.54 12.90 -10.00
C PHE A 460 19.90 14.05 -9.06
N ILE A 461 19.34 15.23 -9.34
CA ILE A 461 19.76 16.46 -8.68
C ILE A 461 18.51 17.22 -8.22
N TRP A 462 18.53 17.66 -6.96
CA TRP A 462 17.54 18.59 -6.45
C TRP A 462 17.73 19.94 -7.12
N PRO A 463 16.68 20.56 -7.72
CA PRO A 463 16.81 21.84 -8.39
C PRO A 463 17.19 22.95 -7.40
N GLU A 464 18.13 23.81 -7.77
CA GLU A 464 18.65 24.89 -6.94
C GLU A 464 17.56 25.92 -6.57
N ASP A 465 16.58 26.11 -7.45
CA ASP A 465 15.44 27.01 -7.34
C ASP A 465 14.23 26.39 -6.61
N ALA A 466 14.28 25.11 -6.26
CA ALA A 466 13.17 24.41 -5.60
C ALA A 466 13.05 24.66 -4.09
N GLY A 467 13.97 25.46 -3.48
CA GLY A 467 14.00 25.67 -2.03
C GLY A 467 14.43 24.45 -1.24
N GLN A 468 14.12 24.44 0.04
CA GLN A 468 14.43 23.29 0.90
C GLN A 468 13.50 22.12 0.63
N PRO A 469 13.99 20.87 0.62
CA PRO A 469 13.17 19.69 0.44
C PRO A 469 12.19 19.52 1.60
N ASP A 470 10.93 19.21 1.27
CA ASP A 470 9.88 18.92 2.27
C ASP A 470 9.56 17.43 2.25
N TYR A 471 9.95 16.73 3.32
CA TYR A 471 9.72 15.30 3.49
C TYR A 471 8.37 14.97 4.13
N THR A 472 7.55 15.98 4.45
CA THR A 472 6.22 15.75 5.04
C THR A 472 5.33 15.04 4.01
N PRO A 473 4.85 13.82 4.29
CA PRO A 473 4.04 13.10 3.34
C PRO A 473 2.63 13.68 3.23
N VAL A 474 2.02 13.52 2.07
CA VAL A 474 0.57 13.69 1.86
C VAL A 474 -0.12 12.40 2.27
N TYR A 475 -1.07 12.53 3.19
CA TYR A 475 -1.81 11.39 3.74
C TYR A 475 -2.96 10.97 2.81
N GLY A 476 -3.13 9.66 2.65
CA GLY A 476 -4.19 8.98 1.91
C GLY A 476 -4.26 7.52 2.36
N ILE A 477 -4.82 6.62 1.57
CA ILE A 477 -4.67 5.16 1.77
C ILE A 477 -3.18 4.83 1.78
N THR A 478 -2.45 5.44 0.84
CA THR A 478 -1.00 5.41 0.77
C THR A 478 -0.43 6.79 1.12
N LEU A 479 0.73 6.81 1.73
CA LEU A 479 1.53 8.04 1.85
C LEU A 479 2.23 8.33 0.53
N SER A 480 2.26 9.59 0.14
CA SER A 480 3.03 10.06 -1.01
C SER A 480 3.83 11.30 -0.64
N PRO A 481 5.02 11.52 -1.20
CA PRO A 481 5.72 12.78 -0.99
C PRO A 481 4.90 13.94 -1.58
N LYS A 482 5.08 15.15 -1.05
CA LYS A 482 4.56 16.36 -1.69
C LYS A 482 5.08 16.45 -3.13
N PRO A 483 4.34 17.11 -4.03
CA PRO A 483 4.84 17.34 -5.38
C PRO A 483 6.20 18.04 -5.35
N TYR A 484 7.15 17.51 -6.09
CA TYR A 484 8.47 18.09 -6.27
C TYR A 484 8.92 17.97 -7.71
N CYS A 485 9.96 18.72 -8.08
CA CYS A 485 10.64 18.62 -9.36
C CYS A 485 12.05 18.06 -9.18
N MET A 486 12.60 17.52 -10.26
CA MET A 486 13.98 17.01 -10.33
C MET A 486 14.68 17.51 -11.58
N LYS A 487 15.99 17.54 -11.53
CA LYS A 487 16.89 17.61 -12.67
C LYS A 487 17.61 16.29 -12.85
N VAL A 488 17.92 15.94 -14.09
CA VAL A 488 18.66 14.72 -14.40
C VAL A 488 19.82 15.06 -15.33
N GLN A 489 20.95 14.38 -15.09
CA GLN A 489 22.15 14.48 -15.92
C GLN A 489 22.65 13.07 -16.28
N LEU A 490 23.20 12.92 -17.48
CA LEU A 490 23.94 11.69 -17.80
C LEU A 490 25.20 11.62 -16.94
N ARG A 491 25.49 10.45 -16.43
CA ARG A 491 26.77 10.19 -15.78
C ARG A 491 27.85 10.06 -16.86
N ALA A 492 29.02 10.66 -16.62
CA ALA A 492 30.19 10.39 -17.45
C ALA A 492 30.50 8.87 -17.36
N LYS A 493 30.66 8.19 -18.49
CA LYS A 493 31.16 6.82 -18.47
C LYS A 493 32.55 6.87 -17.82
N GLN A 494 32.71 6.24 -16.67
CA GLN A 494 34.05 6.02 -16.13
C GLN A 494 34.75 5.08 -17.10
N HIS A 495 35.61 5.63 -17.95
CA HIS A 495 36.62 4.86 -18.63
C HIS A 495 37.55 4.33 -17.51
N THR A 496 37.46 3.05 -17.22
CA THR A 496 38.51 2.37 -16.47
C THR A 496 39.81 2.70 -17.17
N VAL A 497 40.62 3.56 -16.54
CA VAL A 497 42.02 3.72 -16.94
C VAL A 497 42.65 2.34 -16.78
N PRO A 498 43.22 1.74 -17.82
CA PRO A 498 43.95 0.50 -17.66
C PRO A 498 45.18 0.81 -16.79
N ILE A 499 45.30 0.10 -15.69
CA ILE A 499 46.55 0.05 -14.88
C ILE A 499 47.55 -0.80 -15.63
#